data_5afb44cd9d390dead0e0ae4af4d6b162
#
_entry.id   5afb44cd9d390dead0e0ae4af4d6b162
#
_cell.length_a   1.000
_cell.length_b   1.000
_cell.length_c   1.000
_cell.angle_alpha   90.00
_cell.angle_beta   90.00
_cell.angle_gamma   90.00
#
_symmetry.space_group_name_H-M   'P 1'
#
loop_
_entity.id
_entity.type
_entity.pdbx_description
1 polymer ?
#
loop_
_entity_poly.entity_id
_entity_poly.type
_entity_poly.pdbx_seq_one_letter_code
_entity_poly.pdbx_strand_id
1 'polypeptide(L)'
;MRLYSKDYLLDGKIIYYQLKKGYRSGIEPIILAAQVKNNFNTILDMGSGCGPISLIVAYRNPNSEVIGFEKNEIHHKISVLNNKENNFENLKFKVHDNCIFDKNYENYFDLILSNPPFFFTDKVLKSKNISINNSKYISELDLEKWLNNIILYLKAKGTAFIINRFENIDFMLEILKKFNLEVTTTPILSFKGSKPKNVLLKITKSDYFIEKTSNAIIIHD
;
A
#
# COMPACT_ATOMS: atom_id res chain seq x y z
N MET A 1 22.77 20.39 -1.71
CA MET A 1 22.36 19.31 -2.66
C MET A 1 20.93 18.86 -2.28
N ARG A 2 19.95 18.89 -3.23
CA ARG A 2 18.58 18.52 -2.90
C ARG A 2 18.49 17.04 -2.51
N LEU A 3 17.81 16.72 -1.40
CA LEU A 3 17.64 15.36 -0.85
C LEU A 3 16.76 14.47 -1.72
N TYR A 4 15.93 15.04 -2.60
CA TYR A 4 14.96 14.38 -3.45
C TYR A 4 15.22 14.61 -4.93
N SER A 5 14.79 13.67 -5.78
CA SER A 5 14.71 13.78 -7.23
C SER A 5 13.31 14.23 -7.64
N LYS A 6 13.21 14.84 -8.82
CA LYS A 6 11.94 15.12 -9.49
C LYS A 6 11.77 14.07 -10.58
N ASP A 7 10.68 13.36 -10.51
CA ASP A 7 10.24 12.34 -11.46
C ASP A 7 8.82 12.67 -11.92
N TYR A 8 8.25 11.88 -12.82
CA TYR A 8 6.90 12.05 -13.32
C TYR A 8 6.15 10.72 -13.31
N LEU A 9 4.84 10.76 -13.06
CA LEU A 9 3.95 9.60 -13.16
C LEU A 9 2.92 9.86 -14.25
N LEU A 10 2.32 8.78 -14.80
CA LEU A 10 1.29 8.82 -15.84
C LEU A 10 1.69 9.70 -17.04
N ASP A 11 2.83 9.39 -17.64
CA ASP A 11 3.33 10.09 -18.84
C ASP A 11 3.44 11.61 -18.67
N GLY A 12 3.94 12.03 -17.51
CA GLY A 12 4.17 13.45 -17.23
C GLY A 12 3.00 14.20 -16.61
N LYS A 13 1.83 13.57 -16.44
CA LYS A 13 0.63 14.21 -15.90
C LYS A 13 0.72 14.53 -14.41
N ILE A 14 1.60 13.84 -13.66
CA ILE A 14 1.79 14.03 -12.22
C ILE A 14 3.27 14.30 -11.94
N ILE A 15 3.56 15.42 -11.29
CA ILE A 15 4.88 15.73 -10.75
C ILE A 15 5.09 14.90 -9.49
N TYR A 16 6.24 14.19 -9.41
CA TYR A 16 6.53 13.31 -8.29
C TYR A 16 7.96 13.52 -7.77
N TYR A 17 8.08 13.90 -6.52
CA TYR A 17 9.35 13.96 -5.80
C TYR A 17 9.48 12.74 -4.91
N GLN A 18 10.68 12.13 -4.89
CA GLN A 18 11.04 11.04 -3.98
C GLN A 18 12.47 11.17 -3.53
N LEU A 19 12.83 10.52 -2.43
CA LEU A 19 14.20 10.53 -1.91
C LEU A 19 15.19 9.97 -2.95
N LYS A 20 16.35 10.60 -3.07
CA LYS A 20 17.47 10.09 -3.91
C LYS A 20 18.10 8.83 -3.33
N LYS A 21 18.13 8.72 -1.99
CA LYS A 21 18.66 7.58 -1.25
C LYS A 21 17.54 6.98 -0.42
N GLY A 22 17.48 5.65 -0.36
CA GLY A 22 16.47 4.94 0.40
C GLY A 22 15.49 4.16 -0.45
N TYR A 23 14.26 4.00 0.04
CA TYR A 23 13.19 3.37 -0.73
C TYR A 23 12.80 4.28 -1.90
N ARG A 24 12.77 3.70 -3.08
CA ARG A 24 12.22 4.32 -4.29
C ARG A 24 11.06 3.45 -4.78
N SER A 25 10.01 4.12 -5.23
CA SER A 25 8.82 3.45 -5.74
C SER A 25 9.15 2.62 -6.97
N GLY A 26 8.75 1.35 -6.95
CA GLY A 26 8.82 0.43 -8.07
C GLY A 26 7.52 0.44 -8.89
N ILE A 27 7.11 -0.73 -9.38
CA ILE A 27 5.87 -0.91 -10.15
C ILE A 27 4.65 -1.13 -9.23
N GLU A 28 4.87 -1.51 -7.98
CA GLU A 28 3.82 -1.88 -7.04
C GLU A 28 2.75 -0.78 -6.86
N PRO A 29 3.12 0.52 -6.71
CA PRO A 29 2.16 1.62 -6.66
C PRO A 29 1.26 1.71 -7.88
N ILE A 30 1.79 1.43 -9.06
CA ILE A 30 1.03 1.46 -10.32
C ILE A 30 0.04 0.31 -10.36
N ILE A 31 0.46 -0.90 -9.96
CA ILE A 31 -0.42 -2.07 -9.90
C ILE A 31 -1.56 -1.83 -8.91
N LEU A 32 -1.29 -1.28 -7.72
CA LEU A 32 -2.31 -0.95 -6.72
C LEU A 32 -3.27 0.12 -7.24
N ALA A 33 -2.76 1.21 -7.77
CA ALA A 33 -3.61 2.27 -8.31
C ALA A 33 -4.46 1.80 -9.51
N ALA A 34 -4.00 0.82 -10.28
CA ALA A 34 -4.75 0.20 -11.36
C ALA A 34 -5.95 -0.64 -10.88
N GLN A 35 -5.97 -1.07 -9.61
CA GLN A 35 -7.12 -1.79 -9.03
C GLN A 35 -8.30 -0.86 -8.75
N VAL A 36 -8.07 0.45 -8.69
CA VAL A 36 -9.11 1.44 -8.39
C VAL A 36 -10.00 1.62 -9.62
N LYS A 37 -11.17 0.99 -9.58
CA LYS A 37 -12.28 1.24 -10.50
C LYS A 37 -13.12 2.39 -9.93
N ASN A 38 -13.73 3.20 -10.78
CA ASN A 38 -14.55 4.34 -10.37
C ASN A 38 -15.63 3.91 -9.37
N ASN A 39 -16.02 4.80 -8.43
CA ASN A 39 -17.14 4.71 -7.47
C ASN A 39 -16.78 4.44 -6.01
N PHE A 40 -15.60 4.81 -5.54
CA PHE A 40 -15.29 4.86 -4.12
C PHE A 40 -15.38 6.31 -3.62
N ASN A 41 -16.08 6.56 -2.51
CA ASN A 41 -16.17 7.91 -1.94
C ASN A 41 -14.96 8.23 -1.07
N THR A 42 -14.50 7.25 -0.28
CA THR A 42 -13.40 7.41 0.69
C THR A 42 -12.32 6.36 0.43
N ILE A 43 -11.10 6.81 0.17
CA ILE A 43 -9.97 5.94 -0.17
C ILE A 43 -8.80 6.22 0.78
N LEU A 44 -8.23 5.16 1.35
CA LEU A 44 -7.02 5.23 2.16
C LEU A 44 -5.83 4.63 1.39
N ASP A 45 -4.72 5.35 1.35
CA ASP A 45 -3.38 4.82 1.03
C ASP A 45 -2.62 4.62 2.34
N MET A 46 -2.62 3.38 2.84
CA MET A 46 -2.06 3.04 4.14
C MET A 46 -0.58 2.70 4.03
N GLY A 47 0.28 3.60 4.50
CA GLY A 47 1.73 3.57 4.29
C GLY A 47 2.13 4.28 3.00
N SER A 48 1.61 5.50 2.81
CA SER A 48 1.69 6.22 1.54
C SER A 48 3.11 6.57 1.08
N GLY A 49 4.09 6.57 1.99
CA GLY A 49 5.45 6.98 1.65
C GLY A 49 5.48 8.42 1.11
N CYS A 50 6.10 8.62 -0.04
CA CYS A 50 6.08 9.90 -0.76
C CYS A 50 4.79 10.15 -1.56
N GLY A 51 3.79 9.26 -1.46
CA GLY A 51 2.45 9.42 -1.99
C GLY A 51 2.18 8.97 -3.44
N PRO A 52 2.94 8.05 -4.05
CA PRO A 52 2.73 7.71 -5.47
C PRO A 52 1.36 7.10 -5.74
N ILE A 53 0.86 6.22 -4.87
CA ILE A 53 -0.48 5.62 -4.98
C ILE A 53 -1.53 6.71 -4.82
N SER A 54 -1.44 7.48 -3.72
CA SER A 54 -2.38 8.56 -3.40
C SER A 54 -2.52 9.56 -4.53
N LEU A 55 -1.39 10.00 -5.14
CA LEU A 55 -1.38 10.95 -6.26
C LEU A 55 -2.07 10.40 -7.51
N ILE A 56 -1.75 9.14 -7.91
CA ILE A 56 -2.37 8.50 -9.07
C ILE A 56 -3.88 8.34 -8.85
N VAL A 57 -4.27 7.91 -7.65
CA VAL A 57 -5.68 7.69 -7.32
C VAL A 57 -6.45 8.99 -7.27
N ALA A 58 -5.92 10.03 -6.63
CA ALA A 58 -6.56 11.35 -6.56
C ALA A 58 -6.74 11.96 -7.95
N TYR A 59 -5.72 11.87 -8.81
CA TYR A 59 -5.82 12.34 -10.20
C TYR A 59 -6.92 11.63 -11.01
N ARG A 60 -7.04 10.30 -10.84
CA ARG A 60 -8.01 9.49 -11.61
C ARG A 60 -9.42 9.53 -11.05
N ASN A 61 -9.59 9.89 -9.78
CA ASN A 61 -10.86 9.87 -9.05
C ASN A 61 -11.10 11.22 -8.35
N PRO A 62 -11.36 12.30 -9.10
CA PRO A 62 -11.43 13.66 -8.54
C PRO A 62 -12.59 13.86 -7.56
N ASN A 63 -13.61 13.00 -7.60
CA ASN A 63 -14.77 13.05 -6.71
C ASN A 63 -14.61 12.20 -5.45
N SER A 64 -13.48 11.48 -5.27
CA SER A 64 -13.20 10.68 -4.10
C SER A 64 -12.38 11.46 -3.10
N GLU A 65 -12.66 11.35 -1.81
CA GLU A 65 -11.73 11.78 -0.77
C GLU A 65 -10.60 10.75 -0.66
N VAL A 66 -9.37 11.18 -0.87
CA VAL A 66 -8.17 10.33 -0.76
C VAL A 66 -7.35 10.77 0.45
N ILE A 67 -7.03 9.83 1.34
CA ILE A 67 -6.19 10.09 2.52
C ILE A 67 -4.96 9.18 2.47
N GLY A 68 -3.77 9.74 2.59
CA GLY A 68 -2.52 9.00 2.75
C GLY A 68 -2.05 9.02 4.20
N PHE A 69 -1.80 7.85 4.79
CA PHE A 69 -1.19 7.69 6.11
C PHE A 69 0.28 7.36 5.98
N GLU A 70 1.16 8.13 6.63
CA GLU A 70 2.60 7.90 6.66
C GLU A 70 3.19 8.31 8.00
N LYS A 71 3.93 7.39 8.65
CA LYS A 71 4.55 7.68 9.95
C LYS A 71 5.90 8.37 9.86
N ASN A 72 6.61 8.19 8.75
CA ASN A 72 7.90 8.82 8.55
C ASN A 72 7.71 10.28 8.14
N GLU A 73 8.12 11.20 9.02
CA GLU A 73 7.94 12.64 8.79
C GLU A 73 8.61 13.15 7.50
N ILE A 74 9.74 12.58 7.09
CA ILE A 74 10.44 13.00 5.87
C ILE A 74 9.61 12.59 4.64
N HIS A 75 9.10 11.36 4.61
CA HIS A 75 8.24 10.90 3.52
C HIS A 75 6.93 11.70 3.50
N HIS A 76 6.32 11.94 4.66
CA HIS A 76 5.12 12.77 4.78
C HIS A 76 5.35 14.19 4.26
N LYS A 77 6.45 14.87 4.61
CA LYS A 77 6.78 16.20 4.08
C LYS A 77 6.91 16.21 2.56
N ILE A 78 7.49 15.14 1.98
CA ILE A 78 7.59 14.99 0.52
C ILE A 78 6.21 14.72 -0.10
N SER A 79 5.35 13.90 0.52
CA SER A 79 4.01 13.64 0.00
C SER A 79 3.13 14.90 0.00
N VAL A 80 3.22 15.73 1.04
CA VAL A 80 2.55 17.04 1.09
C VAL A 80 3.07 17.97 0.01
N LEU A 81 4.41 18.02 -0.22
CA LEU A 81 5.00 18.77 -1.32
C LEU A 81 4.45 18.27 -2.68
N ASN A 82 4.40 16.96 -2.88
CA ASN A 82 3.87 16.35 -4.09
C ASN A 82 2.41 16.74 -4.33
N ASN A 83 1.58 16.72 -3.29
CA ASN A 83 0.20 17.17 -3.43
C ASN A 83 0.12 18.65 -3.83
N LYS A 84 0.90 19.51 -3.18
CA LYS A 84 0.95 20.96 -3.47
C LYS A 84 1.35 21.23 -4.91
N GLU A 85 2.34 20.53 -5.46
CA GLU A 85 2.82 20.69 -6.84
C GLU A 85 1.80 20.25 -7.91
N ASN A 86 0.86 19.35 -7.53
CA ASN A 86 -0.17 18.84 -8.42
C ASN A 86 -1.57 19.45 -8.17
N ASN A 87 -1.75 20.23 -7.09
CA ASN A 87 -2.99 20.91 -6.72
C ASN A 87 -4.22 19.99 -6.61
N PHE A 88 -4.07 18.79 -6.00
CA PHE A 88 -5.21 17.90 -5.76
C PHE A 88 -5.96 18.30 -4.49
N GLU A 89 -7.15 18.90 -4.65
CA GLU A 89 -8.00 19.32 -3.52
C GLU A 89 -8.61 18.15 -2.75
N ASN A 90 -8.79 17.03 -3.44
CA ASN A 90 -9.38 15.80 -2.93
C ASN A 90 -8.37 14.87 -2.21
N LEU A 91 -7.10 15.29 -2.07
CA LEU A 91 -6.03 14.50 -1.45
C LEU A 91 -5.51 15.18 -0.18
N LYS A 92 -5.39 14.38 0.89
CA LYS A 92 -4.79 14.82 2.16
C LYS A 92 -3.79 13.78 2.65
N PHE A 93 -2.67 14.23 3.22
CA PHE A 93 -1.71 13.37 3.91
C PHE A 93 -1.72 13.64 5.41
N LYS A 94 -1.63 12.56 6.21
CA LYS A 94 -1.59 12.62 7.67
C LYS A 94 -0.40 11.84 8.21
N VAL A 95 0.27 12.40 9.22
CA VAL A 95 1.25 11.64 10.00
C VAL A 95 0.48 10.64 10.85
N HIS A 96 0.66 9.34 10.58
CA HIS A 96 -0.04 8.29 11.29
C HIS A 96 0.80 7.01 11.31
N ASP A 97 0.92 6.36 12.47
CA ASP A 97 1.50 5.04 12.58
C ASP A 97 0.44 3.97 12.30
N ASN A 98 0.60 3.26 11.19
CA ASN A 98 -0.37 2.27 10.72
C ASN A 98 -0.53 1.05 11.65
N CYS A 99 0.38 0.88 12.62
CA CYS A 99 0.29 -0.15 13.66
C CYS A 99 -0.57 0.32 14.87
N ILE A 100 -0.99 1.59 14.91
CA ILE A 100 -1.84 2.16 15.95
C ILE A 100 -3.24 2.36 15.38
N PHE A 101 -4.24 1.78 16.03
CA PHE A 101 -5.64 1.95 15.65
C PHE A 101 -6.14 3.36 16.01
N ASP A 102 -6.72 4.05 15.05
CA ASP A 102 -7.42 5.33 15.26
C ASP A 102 -8.94 5.13 15.09
N LYS A 103 -9.67 5.23 16.20
CA LYS A 103 -11.13 5.03 16.25
C LYS A 103 -11.90 5.96 15.30
N ASN A 104 -11.35 7.13 14.96
CA ASN A 104 -11.99 8.06 14.03
C ASN A 104 -12.14 7.50 12.61
N TYR A 105 -11.39 6.46 12.26
CA TYR A 105 -11.43 5.80 10.96
C TYR A 105 -12.05 4.40 10.99
N GLU A 106 -12.64 3.99 12.12
CA GLU A 106 -13.34 2.71 12.20
C GLU A 106 -14.51 2.68 11.21
N ASN A 107 -14.52 1.66 10.32
CA ASN A 107 -15.54 1.50 9.25
C ASN A 107 -15.73 2.74 8.36
N TYR A 108 -14.64 3.46 8.07
CA TYR A 108 -14.70 4.73 7.35
C TYR A 108 -14.43 4.60 5.84
N PHE A 109 -13.54 3.69 5.40
CA PHE A 109 -13.08 3.64 4.03
C PHE A 109 -13.84 2.63 3.16
N ASP A 110 -14.19 3.07 1.95
CA ASP A 110 -14.74 2.21 0.91
C ASP A 110 -13.63 1.38 0.26
N LEU A 111 -12.43 1.96 0.15
CA LEU A 111 -11.26 1.33 -0.44
C LEU A 111 -10.01 1.61 0.41
N ILE A 112 -9.21 0.57 0.65
CA ILE A 112 -7.88 0.70 1.22
C ILE A 112 -6.86 0.10 0.27
N LEU A 113 -5.82 0.87 -0.03
CA LEU A 113 -4.64 0.44 -0.78
C LEU A 113 -3.46 0.40 0.18
N SER A 114 -2.63 -0.62 0.12
CA SER A 114 -1.46 -0.71 0.97
C SER A 114 -0.31 -1.45 0.32
N ASN A 115 0.88 -0.88 0.49
CA ASN A 115 2.15 -1.46 0.11
C ASN A 115 3.07 -1.49 1.33
N PRO A 116 2.78 -2.33 2.34
CA PRO A 116 3.54 -2.37 3.58
C PRO A 116 4.98 -2.81 3.35
N PRO A 117 5.90 -2.55 4.29
CA PRO A 117 7.28 -3.03 4.19
C PRO A 117 7.35 -4.54 3.93
N PHE A 118 8.30 -4.96 3.06
CA PHE A 118 8.33 -6.32 2.51
C PHE A 118 9.17 -7.31 3.31
N PHE A 119 10.11 -6.84 4.15
CA PHE A 119 11.09 -7.70 4.79
C PHE A 119 10.89 -7.73 6.30
N PHE A 120 10.92 -8.92 6.86
CA PHE A 120 10.86 -9.09 8.30
C PHE A 120 12.19 -8.73 8.96
N THR A 121 12.15 -7.90 10.02
CA THR A 121 13.33 -7.47 10.79
C THR A 121 14.08 -8.66 11.38
N ASP A 122 13.37 -9.68 11.85
CA ASP A 122 13.93 -10.84 12.55
C ASP A 122 14.76 -11.74 11.62
N LYS A 123 14.47 -11.73 10.32
CA LYS A 123 15.26 -12.45 9.31
C LYS A 123 16.55 -11.72 8.92
N VAL A 124 16.63 -10.42 9.15
CA VAL A 124 17.73 -9.55 8.69
C VAL A 124 18.77 -9.29 9.79
N LEU A 125 18.40 -9.32 11.06
CA LEU A 125 19.33 -9.14 12.20
C LEU A 125 20.49 -10.14 12.23
N LYS A 126 20.43 -11.20 11.41
CA LYS A 126 21.52 -12.18 11.24
C LYS A 126 22.61 -11.73 10.27
N SER A 127 22.46 -10.64 9.53
CA SER A 127 23.46 -10.12 8.60
C SER A 127 24.09 -8.82 9.12
N LYS A 128 25.40 -8.80 9.32
CA LYS A 128 26.19 -7.78 10.04
C LYS A 128 26.36 -6.41 9.38
N ASN A 129 25.62 -6.04 8.34
CA ASN A 129 25.75 -4.76 7.65
C ASN A 129 24.39 -4.10 7.40
N ILE A 130 23.85 -3.41 8.43
CA ILE A 130 22.54 -2.80 8.33
C ILE A 130 22.62 -1.30 8.66
N SER A 131 22.83 -0.46 7.64
CA SER A 131 22.23 0.87 7.63
C SER A 131 20.80 0.69 7.10
N ILE A 132 19.89 0.29 8.00
CA ILE A 132 18.54 -0.09 7.65
C ILE A 132 17.74 1.15 7.32
N ASN A 133 17.33 1.27 6.08
CA ASN A 133 16.23 2.13 5.69
C ASN A 133 14.95 1.53 6.27
N ASN A 134 14.49 2.02 7.42
CA ASN A 134 13.34 1.51 8.19
C ASN A 134 12.05 1.30 7.36
N SER A 135 11.97 1.92 6.18
CA SER A 135 10.82 1.82 5.28
C SER A 135 10.67 0.47 4.54
N LYS A 136 11.68 -0.42 4.60
CA LYS A 136 11.63 -1.74 3.94
C LYS A 136 11.38 -2.89 4.91
N TYR A 137 11.46 -2.64 6.21
CA TYR A 137 11.45 -3.69 7.24
C TYR A 137 10.29 -3.49 8.21
N ILE A 138 9.69 -4.59 8.62
CA ILE A 138 8.57 -4.64 9.56
C ILE A 138 8.73 -5.88 10.44
N SER A 139 8.31 -5.82 11.71
CA SER A 139 8.19 -7.04 12.54
C SER A 139 6.92 -7.81 12.18
N GLU A 140 6.89 -9.12 12.46
CA GLU A 140 5.68 -9.91 12.28
C GLU A 140 4.51 -9.35 13.08
N LEU A 141 4.76 -8.93 14.33
CA LEU A 141 3.75 -8.29 15.19
C LEU A 141 3.21 -6.98 14.59
N ASP A 142 4.06 -6.16 13.99
CA ASP A 142 3.61 -4.89 13.40
C ASP A 142 2.86 -5.12 12.09
N LEU A 143 3.22 -6.14 11.28
CA LEU A 143 2.44 -6.52 10.11
C LEU A 143 1.06 -7.06 10.51
N GLU A 144 0.96 -7.84 11.60
CA GLU A 144 -0.33 -8.29 12.14
C GLU A 144 -1.21 -7.09 12.55
N LYS A 145 -0.66 -6.13 13.31
CA LYS A 145 -1.39 -4.90 13.68
C LYS A 145 -1.84 -4.11 12.44
N TRP A 146 -0.97 -4.00 11.45
CA TRP A 146 -1.27 -3.31 10.18
C TRP A 146 -2.45 -3.95 9.47
N LEU A 147 -2.44 -5.28 9.30
CA LEU A 147 -3.53 -6.02 8.67
C LEU A 147 -4.84 -5.91 9.46
N ASN A 148 -4.77 -6.00 10.79
CA ASN A 148 -5.93 -5.81 11.67
C ASN A 148 -6.55 -4.42 11.49
N ASN A 149 -5.73 -3.37 11.44
CA ASN A 149 -6.20 -2.00 11.25
C ASN A 149 -6.84 -1.79 9.86
N ILE A 150 -6.32 -2.44 8.80
CA ILE A 150 -6.97 -2.44 7.48
C ILE A 150 -8.42 -2.97 7.60
N ILE A 151 -8.62 -4.09 8.29
CA ILE A 151 -9.94 -4.71 8.42
C ILE A 151 -10.89 -3.84 9.24
N LEU A 152 -10.38 -3.23 10.33
CA LEU A 152 -11.17 -2.34 11.19
C LEU A 152 -11.57 -1.04 10.48
N TYR A 153 -10.71 -0.51 9.63
CA TYR A 153 -10.98 0.73 8.87
C TYR A 153 -11.92 0.53 7.69
N LEU A 154 -12.04 -0.69 7.16
CA LEU A 154 -12.93 -1.00 6.04
C LEU A 154 -14.41 -0.92 6.46
N LYS A 155 -15.23 -0.26 5.64
CA LYS A 155 -16.69 -0.39 5.67
C LYS A 155 -17.13 -1.85 5.44
N ALA A 156 -18.38 -2.17 5.79
CA ALA A 156 -18.94 -3.51 5.60
C ALA A 156 -18.86 -4.02 4.14
N LYS A 157 -19.00 -3.12 3.16
CA LYS A 157 -18.87 -3.41 1.71
C LYS A 157 -17.56 -2.88 1.12
N GLY A 158 -16.61 -2.52 1.98
CA GLY A 158 -15.31 -2.00 1.57
C GLY A 158 -14.41 -3.08 0.99
N THR A 159 -13.43 -2.65 0.21
CA THR A 159 -12.40 -3.51 -0.39
C THR A 159 -11.01 -3.02 0.00
N ALA A 160 -10.10 -3.92 0.32
CA ALA A 160 -8.69 -3.59 0.42
C ALA A 160 -7.87 -4.32 -0.65
N PHE A 161 -6.84 -3.64 -1.17
CA PHE A 161 -5.81 -4.24 -2.00
C PHE A 161 -4.46 -4.05 -1.32
N ILE A 162 -3.72 -5.14 -1.15
CA ILE A 162 -2.41 -5.15 -0.51
C ILE A 162 -1.43 -5.84 -1.45
N ILE A 163 -0.27 -5.22 -1.71
CA ILE A 163 0.86 -5.90 -2.36
C ILE A 163 1.90 -6.23 -1.30
N ASN A 164 2.42 -7.46 -1.34
CA ASN A 164 3.55 -7.89 -0.52
C ASN A 164 4.38 -8.94 -1.27
N ARG A 165 5.48 -9.37 -0.65
CA ARG A 165 6.30 -10.49 -1.17
C ARG A 165 5.48 -11.77 -1.13
N PHE A 166 5.63 -12.58 -2.18
CA PHE A 166 4.95 -13.87 -2.26
C PHE A 166 5.34 -14.81 -1.10
N GLU A 167 6.57 -14.72 -0.62
CA GLU A 167 7.09 -15.51 0.51
C GLU A 167 6.41 -15.20 1.85
N ASN A 168 5.69 -14.08 1.98
CA ASN A 168 4.98 -13.68 3.20
C ASN A 168 3.50 -14.08 3.19
N ILE A 169 3.02 -14.70 2.11
CA ILE A 169 1.59 -14.94 1.91
C ILE A 169 0.98 -15.83 2.99
N ASP A 170 1.66 -16.91 3.35
CA ASP A 170 1.14 -17.86 4.35
C ASP A 170 0.94 -17.19 5.71
N PHE A 171 1.92 -16.37 6.14
CA PHE A 171 1.82 -15.58 7.36
C PHE A 171 0.64 -14.59 7.31
N MET A 172 0.47 -13.89 6.18
CA MET A 172 -0.64 -12.94 6.03
C MET A 172 -2.00 -13.66 6.04
N LEU A 173 -2.11 -14.80 5.37
CA LEU A 173 -3.35 -15.60 5.34
C LEU A 173 -3.69 -16.16 6.72
N GLU A 174 -2.73 -16.59 7.53
CA GLU A 174 -2.97 -17.03 8.91
C GLU A 174 -3.60 -15.93 9.78
N ILE A 175 -3.17 -14.68 9.59
CA ILE A 175 -3.78 -13.53 10.28
C ILE A 175 -5.19 -13.29 9.76
N LEU A 176 -5.38 -13.26 8.44
CA LEU A 176 -6.66 -12.95 7.81
C LEU A 176 -7.73 -14.01 8.08
N LYS A 177 -7.35 -15.29 8.27
CA LYS A 177 -8.25 -16.40 8.64
C LYS A 177 -8.96 -16.20 9.98
N LYS A 178 -8.45 -15.30 10.84
CA LYS A 178 -9.11 -14.95 12.11
C LYS A 178 -10.38 -14.10 11.92
N PHE A 179 -10.67 -13.64 10.69
CA PHE A 179 -11.77 -12.74 10.36
C PHE A 179 -12.68 -13.34 9.28
N ASN A 180 -13.92 -12.88 9.24
CA ASN A 180 -14.88 -13.23 8.21
C ASN A 180 -14.62 -12.41 6.93
N LEU A 181 -13.79 -12.93 6.04
CA LEU A 181 -13.28 -12.24 4.86
C LEU A 181 -13.33 -13.15 3.62
N GLU A 182 -13.58 -12.56 2.47
CA GLU A 182 -13.20 -13.14 1.20
C GLU A 182 -11.84 -12.56 0.79
N VAL A 183 -10.84 -13.43 0.63
CA VAL A 183 -9.48 -13.08 0.25
C VAL A 183 -9.16 -13.71 -1.11
N THR A 184 -8.87 -12.89 -2.11
CA THR A 184 -8.39 -13.35 -3.41
C THR A 184 -6.90 -13.06 -3.53
N THR A 185 -6.10 -14.11 -3.76
CA THR A 185 -4.67 -14.02 -4.00
C THR A 185 -4.37 -14.00 -5.49
N THR A 186 -3.59 -13.02 -5.94
CA THR A 186 -3.15 -12.87 -7.33
C THR A 186 -1.63 -12.86 -7.39
N PRO A 187 -0.98 -13.92 -7.85
CA PRO A 187 0.48 -13.92 -8.01
C PRO A 187 0.93 -12.86 -9.01
N ILE A 188 2.06 -12.19 -8.73
CA ILE A 188 2.67 -11.23 -9.65
C ILE A 188 4.01 -11.79 -10.12
N LEU A 189 4.13 -12.01 -11.44
CA LEU A 189 5.29 -12.56 -12.10
C LEU A 189 6.01 -11.50 -12.92
N SER A 190 7.34 -11.53 -12.93
CA SER A 190 8.11 -10.65 -13.81
C SER A 190 7.92 -11.05 -15.29
N PHE A 191 7.92 -12.37 -15.60
CA PHE A 191 7.73 -12.94 -16.95
C PHE A 191 6.85 -14.17 -16.88
N LYS A 192 6.23 -14.54 -17.98
CA LYS A 192 5.46 -15.78 -18.10
C LYS A 192 6.34 -16.99 -17.75
N GLY A 193 5.87 -17.83 -16.83
CA GLY A 193 6.59 -19.02 -16.35
C GLY A 193 7.66 -18.76 -15.27
N SER A 194 7.92 -17.50 -14.88
CA SER A 194 8.78 -17.20 -13.73
C SER A 194 8.08 -17.53 -12.42
N LYS A 195 8.86 -17.72 -11.33
CA LYS A 195 8.30 -17.85 -9.98
C LYS A 195 7.69 -16.50 -9.54
N PRO A 196 6.56 -16.52 -8.83
CA PRO A 196 5.95 -15.31 -8.31
C PRO A 196 6.91 -14.63 -7.30
N LYS A 197 7.11 -13.33 -7.49
CA LYS A 197 7.95 -12.50 -6.63
C LYS A 197 7.13 -11.74 -5.60
N ASN A 198 6.01 -11.22 -6.04
CA ASN A 198 5.05 -10.50 -5.22
C ASN A 198 3.66 -11.13 -5.37
N VAL A 199 2.75 -10.76 -4.47
CA VAL A 199 1.34 -11.14 -4.50
C VAL A 199 0.49 -9.91 -4.26
N LEU A 200 -0.61 -9.83 -5.00
CA LEU A 200 -1.69 -8.87 -4.74
C LEU A 200 -2.79 -9.62 -4.00
N LEU A 201 -3.15 -9.14 -2.81
CA LEU A 201 -4.32 -9.59 -2.06
C LEU A 201 -5.46 -8.61 -2.29
N LYS A 202 -6.63 -9.13 -2.67
CA LYS A 202 -7.91 -8.42 -2.60
C LYS A 202 -8.68 -8.97 -1.41
N ILE A 203 -9.12 -8.10 -0.51
CA ILE A 203 -9.82 -8.45 0.72
C ILE A 203 -11.16 -7.73 0.74
N THR A 204 -12.25 -8.47 1.01
CA THR A 204 -13.59 -7.92 1.26
C THR A 204 -14.19 -8.58 2.49
N LYS A 205 -15.02 -7.86 3.26
CA LYS A 205 -15.75 -8.46 4.39
C LYS A 205 -16.79 -9.44 3.86
N SER A 206 -17.01 -10.55 4.58
CA SER A 206 -17.89 -11.66 4.21
C SER A 206 -18.54 -12.22 5.47
N ASP A 207 -19.43 -13.23 5.34
CA ASP A 207 -20.05 -13.90 6.48
C ASP A 207 -19.14 -14.99 7.08
N TYR A 208 -18.17 -15.49 6.31
CA TYR A 208 -17.18 -16.49 6.70
C TYR A 208 -15.89 -16.31 5.88
N PHE A 209 -14.80 -16.96 6.31
CA PHE A 209 -13.55 -16.89 5.58
C PHE A 209 -13.60 -17.70 4.29
N ILE A 210 -13.28 -17.05 3.16
CA ILE A 210 -13.18 -17.65 1.83
C ILE A 210 -11.83 -17.28 1.24
N GLU A 211 -11.09 -18.28 0.78
CA GLU A 211 -9.83 -18.08 0.05
C GLU A 211 -10.01 -18.44 -1.43
N LYS A 212 -9.56 -17.57 -2.31
CA LYS A 212 -9.58 -17.75 -3.78
C LYS A 212 -8.21 -17.43 -4.36
N THR A 213 -7.88 -18.03 -5.48
CA THR A 213 -6.70 -17.67 -6.27
C THR A 213 -7.14 -17.23 -7.66
N SER A 214 -6.58 -16.14 -8.16
CA SER A 214 -6.83 -15.66 -9.51
C SER A 214 -5.63 -15.91 -10.44
N ASN A 215 -5.83 -15.68 -11.74
CA ASN A 215 -4.75 -15.73 -12.71
C ASN A 215 -3.67 -14.71 -12.37
N ALA A 216 -2.42 -15.07 -12.61
CA ALA A 216 -1.27 -14.23 -12.32
C ALA A 216 -1.26 -12.94 -13.16
N ILE A 217 -0.76 -11.86 -12.57
CA ILE A 217 -0.37 -10.64 -13.29
C ILE A 217 1.05 -10.85 -13.82
N ILE A 218 1.25 -10.70 -15.13
CA ILE A 218 2.56 -10.75 -15.78
C ILE A 218 2.97 -9.32 -16.11
N ILE A 219 4.18 -8.92 -15.69
CA ILE A 219 4.66 -7.54 -15.84
C ILE A 219 5.31 -7.31 -17.20
N HIS A 220 6.02 -8.30 -17.70
CA HIS A 220 6.71 -8.26 -19.00
C HIS A 220 6.34 -9.48 -19.83
N ASP A 221 6.11 -9.27 -21.11
CA ASP A 221 5.89 -10.32 -22.12
C ASP A 221 7.15 -11.14 -22.42
#